data_a04d1e3b01a22e03000709e45a97ebe1
#
_entry.id   a04d1e3b01a22e03000709e45a97ebe1
#
_cell.length_a   1.000
_cell.length_b   1.000
_cell.length_c   1.000
_cell.angle_alpha   90.00
_cell.angle_beta   90.00
_cell.angle_gamma   90.00
#
_symmetry.space_group_name_H-M   'P 1'
#
loop_
_entity.id
_entity.type
_entity.pdbx_description
1 polymer ?
#
loop_
_entity_poly.entity_id
_entity_poly.type
_entity_poly.pdbx_seq_one_letter_code
_entity_poly.pdbx_strand_id
1 'polypeptide(L)'
;MSKELPATSDGEIVVVDLGKTLAKVSLWSADGRCLDRHSRPNLRVEAGGIARLDAAGIAAWLEATLALWHGRPIAAIVPVGHGAAAAALVDGELAFAPFDYEAALPAEMLTEYRGLRSPFAQTGSPALPQGLNLGAHLFWMDRVHADAMAAATLVPWAQYWAWWLSGVAVSEVTSLGCHTDLWDPAHGGFSDLAIAQGWAARFAPVVPAGQAIGTLRPDLAERTGLSATIRVLAGIHDSNAALHAARGFAEIGATGATVLSTGTWFIAMRPTSGAELPNLPEARDCLVNVDCLGQPVPSARFMGGREIESLIEIDIRRVDIRPDQPHLIDAVPRVLSAGAMHLPTLAPGCGPFPDRAGHWVNAPEDWYERRAAACLYAALVADVALELVGAGDTVLVEGRFAHAHVFVRAIASLRPDLAVYVAHADTDVSFGALRLVDPALAPPGGLSRVLPLDHDLEPYKMAWTAAVAAQEEAA
;
A
#
# COMPACT_ATOMS: atom_id res chain seq x y z
N MET A 1 -28.82 8.76 19.55
CA MET A 1 -28.91 7.37 20.04
C MET A 1 -28.68 6.46 18.82
N SER A 2 -27.42 6.12 18.58
CA SER A 2 -27.03 5.17 17.53
C SER A 2 -27.47 3.77 17.99
N LYS A 3 -28.38 3.14 17.27
CA LYS A 3 -28.67 1.72 17.47
C LYS A 3 -27.42 0.97 17.02
N GLU A 4 -26.67 0.39 17.95
CA GLU A 4 -25.68 -0.64 17.64
C GLU A 4 -26.40 -1.78 16.92
N LEU A 5 -26.01 -2.01 15.67
CA LEU A 5 -26.43 -3.20 14.93
C LEU A 5 -25.72 -4.40 15.57
N PRO A 6 -26.44 -5.52 15.82
CA PRO A 6 -25.84 -6.66 16.50
C PRO A 6 -24.67 -7.23 15.69
N ALA A 7 -23.57 -7.50 16.39
CA ALA A 7 -22.45 -8.26 15.86
C ALA A 7 -22.88 -9.72 15.66
N THR A 8 -23.27 -10.09 14.43
CA THR A 8 -23.46 -11.51 14.07
C THR A 8 -22.36 -11.91 13.12
N SER A 9 -21.46 -12.76 13.59
CA SER A 9 -20.35 -13.36 12.84
C SER A 9 -20.77 -14.51 11.91
N ASP A 10 -22.05 -14.80 11.81
CA ASP A 10 -22.56 -15.97 11.09
C ASP A 10 -23.02 -15.62 9.67
N GLY A 11 -22.08 -15.35 8.77
CA GLY A 11 -22.41 -15.10 7.38
C GLY A 11 -21.16 -14.88 6.53
N GLU A 12 -21.36 -14.95 5.22
CA GLU A 12 -20.28 -14.73 4.26
C GLU A 12 -19.94 -13.24 4.16
N ILE A 13 -18.71 -12.95 3.78
CA ILE A 13 -18.20 -11.58 3.62
C ILE A 13 -17.76 -11.39 2.18
N VAL A 14 -18.19 -10.30 1.57
CA VAL A 14 -17.69 -9.86 0.27
C VAL A 14 -16.63 -8.78 0.48
N VAL A 15 -15.48 -8.96 -0.13
CA VAL A 15 -14.43 -7.93 -0.22
C VAL A 15 -14.36 -7.40 -1.63
N VAL A 16 -14.47 -6.08 -1.76
CA VAL A 16 -14.40 -5.33 -3.02
C VAL A 16 -13.08 -4.58 -3.04
N ASP A 17 -12.04 -5.18 -3.64
CA ASP A 17 -10.68 -4.62 -3.72
C ASP A 17 -10.47 -3.94 -5.08
N LEU A 18 -10.46 -2.62 -5.06
CA LEU A 18 -10.37 -1.77 -6.26
C LEU A 18 -9.00 -1.08 -6.33
N GLY A 19 -8.01 -1.90 -6.68
CA GLY A 19 -6.65 -1.44 -6.93
C GLY A 19 -6.53 -0.61 -8.21
N LYS A 20 -5.34 -0.07 -8.46
CA LYS A 20 -5.07 0.78 -9.62
C LYS A 20 -5.20 0.05 -10.96
N THR A 21 -4.63 -1.13 -11.07
CA THR A 21 -4.53 -1.90 -12.32
C THR A 21 -5.54 -3.03 -12.42
N LEU A 22 -6.05 -3.48 -11.29
CA LEU A 22 -6.92 -4.64 -11.19
C LEU A 22 -8.02 -4.38 -10.16
N ALA A 23 -9.27 -4.60 -10.55
CA ALA A 23 -10.40 -4.73 -9.64
C ALA A 23 -10.59 -6.20 -9.29
N LYS A 24 -10.75 -6.53 -8.02
CA LYS A 24 -11.03 -7.86 -7.51
C LYS A 24 -12.26 -7.83 -6.62
N VAL A 25 -13.10 -8.83 -6.73
CA VAL A 25 -14.21 -9.06 -5.81
C VAL A 25 -14.15 -10.51 -5.36
N SER A 26 -14.19 -10.73 -4.06
CA SER A 26 -14.04 -12.06 -3.48
C SER A 26 -15.08 -12.31 -2.41
N LEU A 27 -15.58 -13.53 -2.38
CA LEU A 27 -16.53 -14.05 -1.40
C LEU A 27 -15.80 -14.94 -0.42
N TRP A 28 -16.01 -14.71 0.87
CA TRP A 28 -15.31 -15.38 1.94
C TRP A 28 -16.29 -15.98 2.96
N SER A 29 -15.95 -17.13 3.52
CA SER A 29 -16.62 -17.64 4.71
C SER A 29 -16.21 -16.83 5.95
N ALA A 30 -17.00 -16.90 7.01
CA ALA A 30 -16.71 -16.22 8.26
C ALA A 30 -15.37 -16.64 8.90
N ASP A 31 -14.89 -17.86 8.63
CA ASP A 31 -13.59 -18.38 9.09
C ASP A 31 -12.40 -17.99 8.19
N GLY A 32 -12.60 -17.09 7.22
CA GLY A 32 -11.53 -16.53 6.39
C GLY A 32 -11.10 -17.40 5.20
N ARG A 33 -11.92 -18.38 4.77
CA ARG A 33 -11.67 -19.17 3.57
C ARG A 33 -12.27 -18.47 2.33
N CYS A 34 -11.49 -18.25 1.29
CA CYS A 34 -11.98 -17.73 0.00
C CYS A 34 -12.86 -18.78 -0.66
N LEU A 35 -14.12 -18.44 -0.92
CA LEU A 35 -15.13 -19.30 -1.54
C LEU A 35 -15.20 -19.08 -3.05
N ASP A 36 -15.06 -17.81 -3.49
CA ASP A 36 -15.10 -17.44 -4.89
C ASP A 36 -14.35 -16.12 -5.11
N ARG A 37 -13.83 -15.90 -6.33
CA ARG A 37 -13.09 -14.68 -6.67
C ARG A 37 -13.21 -14.35 -8.14
N HIS A 38 -13.53 -13.10 -8.41
CA HIS A 38 -13.57 -12.52 -9.76
C HIS A 38 -12.61 -11.33 -9.84
N SER A 39 -12.05 -11.12 -11.02
CA SER A 39 -11.18 -9.97 -11.27
C SER A 39 -11.33 -9.46 -12.69
N ARG A 40 -11.06 -8.16 -12.86
CA ARG A 40 -10.96 -7.52 -14.18
C ARG A 40 -9.80 -6.52 -14.18
N PRO A 41 -9.10 -6.34 -15.31
CA PRO A 41 -8.19 -5.21 -15.48
C PRO A 41 -8.97 -3.89 -15.41
N ASN A 42 -8.42 -2.90 -14.71
CA ASN A 42 -8.97 -1.55 -14.72
C ASN A 42 -8.51 -0.82 -15.98
N LEU A 43 -9.46 -0.22 -16.66
CA LEU A 43 -9.19 0.60 -17.84
C LEU A 43 -8.95 2.05 -17.41
N ARG A 44 -8.08 2.71 -18.15
CA ARG A 44 -7.95 4.16 -18.10
C ARG A 44 -8.92 4.75 -19.11
N VAL A 45 -9.73 5.70 -18.69
CA VAL A 45 -10.61 6.46 -19.58
C VAL A 45 -10.11 7.89 -19.68
N GLU A 46 -10.35 8.56 -20.80
CA GLU A 46 -9.98 9.96 -20.98
C GLU A 46 -11.25 10.81 -21.16
N ALA A 47 -11.29 11.95 -20.47
CA ALA A 47 -12.32 12.94 -20.65
C ALA A 47 -11.71 14.34 -20.56
N GLY A 48 -11.91 15.14 -21.61
CA GLY A 48 -11.34 16.49 -21.71
C GLY A 48 -9.80 16.51 -21.70
N GLY A 49 -9.15 15.49 -22.24
CA GLY A 49 -7.69 15.37 -22.24
C GLY A 49 -7.07 14.98 -20.88
N ILE A 50 -7.88 14.57 -19.90
CA ILE A 50 -7.44 14.17 -18.56
C ILE A 50 -7.74 12.69 -18.38
N ALA A 51 -6.72 11.94 -17.94
CA ALA A 51 -6.90 10.54 -17.57
C ALA A 51 -7.77 10.39 -16.31
N ARG A 52 -8.72 9.49 -16.36
CA ARG A 52 -9.73 9.26 -15.33
C ARG A 52 -9.80 7.79 -14.95
N LEU A 53 -10.32 7.53 -13.76
CA LEU A 53 -10.69 6.18 -13.32
C LEU A 53 -12.04 5.78 -13.96
N ASP A 54 -12.15 4.54 -14.42
CA ASP A 54 -13.35 3.97 -15.04
C ASP A 54 -14.38 3.57 -13.98
N ALA A 55 -14.89 4.56 -13.24
CA ALA A 55 -15.89 4.30 -12.17
C ALA A 55 -17.16 3.64 -12.73
N ALA A 56 -17.64 4.06 -13.90
CA ALA A 56 -18.84 3.51 -14.51
C ALA A 56 -18.67 2.05 -14.96
N GLY A 57 -17.54 1.74 -15.61
CA GLY A 57 -17.24 0.37 -16.02
C GLY A 57 -16.99 -0.57 -14.84
N ILE A 58 -16.37 -0.07 -13.76
CA ILE A 58 -16.21 -0.83 -12.51
C ILE A 58 -17.59 -1.07 -11.87
N ALA A 59 -18.46 -0.07 -11.79
CA ALA A 59 -19.80 -0.19 -11.22
C ALA A 59 -20.63 -1.26 -11.95
N ALA A 60 -20.65 -1.21 -13.28
CA ALA A 60 -21.38 -2.19 -14.09
C ALA A 60 -20.84 -3.64 -13.90
N TRP A 61 -19.52 -3.78 -13.85
CA TRP A 61 -18.89 -5.07 -13.60
C TRP A 61 -19.15 -5.58 -12.18
N LEU A 62 -19.08 -4.68 -11.19
CA LEU A 62 -19.31 -5.03 -9.78
C LEU A 62 -20.77 -5.48 -9.57
N GLU A 63 -21.74 -4.78 -10.16
CA GLU A 63 -23.15 -5.18 -10.11
C GLU A 63 -23.36 -6.58 -10.70
N ALA A 64 -22.81 -6.82 -11.91
CA ALA A 64 -22.91 -8.13 -12.56
C ALA A 64 -22.23 -9.24 -11.74
N THR A 65 -21.11 -8.95 -11.08
CA THR A 65 -20.40 -9.92 -10.23
C THR A 65 -21.16 -10.23 -8.96
N LEU A 66 -21.70 -9.21 -8.29
CA LEU A 66 -22.53 -9.38 -7.09
C LEU A 66 -23.77 -10.22 -7.37
N ALA A 67 -24.40 -10.07 -8.55
CA ALA A 67 -25.56 -10.86 -8.96
C ALA A 67 -25.25 -12.37 -9.08
N LEU A 68 -23.99 -12.79 -9.28
CA LEU A 68 -23.60 -14.21 -9.29
C LEU A 68 -23.83 -14.88 -7.92
N TRP A 69 -23.87 -14.10 -6.87
CA TRP A 69 -24.01 -14.58 -5.49
C TRP A 69 -25.41 -14.37 -4.92
N HIS A 70 -26.43 -14.20 -5.78
CA HIS A 70 -27.81 -14.07 -5.33
C HIS A 70 -28.20 -15.25 -4.41
N GLY A 71 -28.99 -14.93 -3.36
CA GLY A 71 -29.45 -15.93 -2.40
C GLY A 71 -28.39 -16.46 -1.41
N ARG A 72 -27.15 -16.01 -1.50
CA ARG A 72 -26.11 -16.37 -0.53
C ARG A 72 -26.30 -15.60 0.78
N PRO A 73 -25.90 -16.20 1.93
CA PRO A 73 -26.05 -15.59 3.27
C PRO A 73 -24.94 -14.57 3.55
N ILE A 74 -24.85 -13.52 2.73
CA ILE A 74 -23.83 -12.48 2.89
C ILE A 74 -24.21 -11.57 4.04
N ALA A 75 -23.31 -11.41 5.01
CA ALA A 75 -23.50 -10.57 6.19
C ALA A 75 -22.94 -9.16 6.02
N ALA A 76 -21.85 -9.02 5.26
CA ALA A 76 -21.16 -7.73 5.09
C ALA A 76 -20.46 -7.61 3.73
N ILE A 77 -20.30 -6.37 3.28
CA ILE A 77 -19.44 -5.98 2.15
C ILE A 77 -18.43 -4.96 2.66
N VAL A 78 -17.14 -5.19 2.33
CA VAL A 78 -16.02 -4.35 2.75
C VAL A 78 -15.29 -3.82 1.52
N PRO A 79 -15.36 -2.52 1.23
CA PRO A 79 -14.55 -1.90 0.18
C PRO A 79 -13.10 -1.73 0.60
N VAL A 80 -12.20 -1.98 -0.35
CA VAL A 80 -10.77 -1.67 -0.29
C VAL A 80 -10.42 -0.89 -1.55
N GLY A 81 -9.59 0.13 -1.46
CA GLY A 81 -9.21 0.92 -2.61
C GLY A 81 -7.79 1.44 -2.53
N HIS A 82 -7.20 1.73 -3.69
CA HIS A 82 -5.89 2.38 -3.73
C HIS A 82 -5.96 3.82 -3.20
N GLY A 83 -4.83 4.35 -2.73
CA GLY A 83 -4.70 5.73 -2.26
C GLY A 83 -4.71 6.76 -3.38
N ALA A 84 -4.56 8.03 -3.01
CA ALA A 84 -4.39 9.19 -3.90
C ALA A 84 -5.51 9.42 -4.92
N ALA A 85 -6.74 9.00 -4.61
CA ALA A 85 -7.91 9.29 -5.44
C ALA A 85 -9.12 9.66 -4.57
N ALA A 86 -9.95 10.56 -5.08
CA ALA A 86 -11.22 10.96 -4.47
C ALA A 86 -12.27 11.19 -5.54
N ALA A 87 -13.54 11.01 -5.16
CA ALA A 87 -14.70 11.34 -5.95
C ALA A 87 -15.40 12.57 -5.38
N ALA A 88 -16.00 13.35 -6.27
CA ALA A 88 -16.84 14.51 -5.96
C ALA A 88 -18.32 14.12 -6.16
N LEU A 89 -19.11 14.19 -5.11
CA LEU A 89 -20.54 13.88 -5.12
C LEU A 89 -21.35 15.19 -5.04
N VAL A 90 -22.25 15.40 -6.00
CA VAL A 90 -23.18 16.53 -6.04
C VAL A 90 -24.59 15.96 -6.15
N ASP A 91 -25.49 16.41 -5.31
CA ASP A 91 -26.89 15.96 -5.25
C ASP A 91 -27.06 14.42 -5.18
N GLY A 92 -26.12 13.75 -4.53
CA GLY A 92 -26.14 12.29 -4.39
C GLY A 92 -25.72 11.53 -5.64
N GLU A 93 -25.04 12.18 -6.57
CA GLU A 93 -24.51 11.58 -7.80
C GLU A 93 -23.02 11.90 -7.99
N LEU A 94 -22.32 11.06 -8.75
CA LEU A 94 -20.91 11.32 -9.11
C LEU A 94 -20.86 12.48 -10.11
N ALA A 95 -20.30 13.61 -9.73
CA ALA A 95 -20.28 14.82 -10.55
C ALA A 95 -19.45 14.66 -11.84
N PHE A 96 -18.36 13.94 -11.77
CA PHE A 96 -17.49 13.61 -12.90
C PHE A 96 -16.61 12.39 -12.55
N ALA A 97 -16.12 11.69 -13.57
CA ALA A 97 -15.21 10.55 -13.34
C ALA A 97 -13.95 10.99 -12.57
N PRO A 98 -13.58 10.30 -11.48
CA PRO A 98 -12.43 10.66 -10.65
C PRO A 98 -11.12 10.71 -11.44
N PHE A 99 -10.23 11.61 -11.08
CA PHE A 99 -8.93 11.72 -11.74
C PHE A 99 -8.06 10.51 -11.43
N ASP A 100 -7.37 10.02 -12.46
CA ASP A 100 -6.33 9.02 -12.30
C ASP A 100 -5.08 9.68 -11.68
N TYR A 101 -4.55 9.15 -10.58
CA TYR A 101 -3.39 9.76 -9.91
C TYR A 101 -2.11 9.80 -10.78
N GLU A 102 -2.06 9.02 -11.87
CA GLU A 102 -0.99 9.11 -12.87
C GLU A 102 -1.26 10.18 -13.95
N ALA A 103 -2.42 10.87 -13.88
CA ALA A 103 -2.65 12.01 -14.76
C ALA A 103 -1.68 13.13 -14.42
N ALA A 104 -0.90 13.57 -15.43
CA ALA A 104 0.07 14.62 -15.25
C ALA A 104 -0.62 15.97 -15.13
N LEU A 105 -0.41 16.68 -14.01
CA LEU A 105 -0.83 18.06 -13.87
C LEU A 105 -0.03 18.95 -14.83
N PRO A 106 -0.63 20.05 -15.34
CA PRO A 106 0.13 21.10 -15.99
C PRO A 106 1.28 21.61 -15.09
N ALA A 107 2.48 21.77 -15.65
CA ALA A 107 3.69 22.08 -14.88
C ALA A 107 3.57 23.34 -14.01
N GLU A 108 2.94 24.39 -14.56
CA GLU A 108 2.67 25.63 -13.82
C GLU A 108 1.76 25.40 -12.60
N MET A 109 0.71 24.60 -12.77
CA MET A 109 -0.24 24.25 -11.72
C MET A 109 0.43 23.39 -10.63
N LEU A 110 1.27 22.45 -11.02
CA LEU A 110 2.05 21.66 -10.07
C LEU A 110 3.01 22.52 -9.26
N THR A 111 3.64 23.51 -9.90
CA THR A 111 4.54 24.47 -9.24
C THR A 111 3.77 25.34 -8.24
N GLU A 112 2.61 25.86 -8.64
CA GLU A 112 1.74 26.64 -7.75
C GLU A 112 1.29 25.78 -6.54
N TYR A 113 0.80 24.56 -6.77
CA TYR A 113 0.41 23.64 -5.72
C TYR A 113 1.54 23.35 -4.73
N ARG A 114 2.75 23.10 -5.23
CA ARG A 114 3.93 22.84 -4.39
C ARG A 114 4.25 24.00 -3.45
N GLY A 115 3.98 25.23 -3.88
CA GLY A 115 4.14 26.43 -3.02
C GLY A 115 3.10 26.55 -1.90
N LEU A 116 1.98 25.80 -1.99
CA LEU A 116 0.89 25.82 -1.00
C LEU A 116 0.96 24.67 -0.02
N ARG A 117 1.72 23.61 -0.32
CA ARG A 117 1.77 22.41 0.52
C ARG A 117 2.17 22.72 1.96
N SER A 118 1.52 22.04 2.88
CA SER A 118 2.00 21.99 4.27
C SER A 118 3.39 21.36 4.33
N PRO A 119 4.23 21.74 5.30
CA PRO A 119 5.54 21.13 5.48
C PRO A 119 5.45 19.61 5.68
N PHE A 120 6.44 18.87 5.19
CA PHE A 120 6.54 17.43 5.40
C PHE A 120 6.47 17.03 6.88
N ALA A 121 7.07 17.84 7.77
CA ALA A 121 7.02 17.61 9.21
C ALA A 121 5.60 17.60 9.80
N GLN A 122 4.62 18.26 9.15
CA GLN A 122 3.22 18.21 9.55
C GLN A 122 2.50 17.00 8.99
N THR A 123 2.63 16.75 7.70
CA THR A 123 1.80 15.75 7.01
C THR A 123 2.45 14.38 6.87
N GLY A 124 3.78 14.30 6.98
CA GLY A 124 4.53 13.11 6.63
C GLY A 124 4.35 12.68 5.16
N SER A 125 3.82 13.56 4.31
CA SER A 125 3.56 13.28 2.90
C SER A 125 4.67 13.91 2.06
N PRO A 126 5.51 13.14 1.33
CA PRO A 126 6.58 13.68 0.51
C PRO A 126 6.04 14.34 -0.76
N ALA A 127 6.83 15.21 -1.38
CA ALA A 127 6.51 15.81 -2.67
C ALA A 127 6.62 14.77 -3.79
N LEU A 128 5.53 14.14 -4.14
CA LEU A 128 5.48 13.11 -5.15
C LEU A 128 5.20 13.67 -6.56
N PRO A 129 5.61 12.95 -7.62
CA PRO A 129 5.31 13.36 -8.99
C PRO A 129 3.84 13.17 -9.33
N GLN A 130 3.37 13.85 -10.39
CA GLN A 130 2.02 13.73 -10.93
C GLN A 130 0.94 14.03 -9.86
N GLY A 131 -0.11 13.24 -9.80
CA GLY A 131 -1.20 13.32 -8.83
C GLY A 131 -1.07 12.36 -7.64
N LEU A 132 0.11 11.82 -7.38
CA LEU A 132 0.34 10.91 -6.26
C LEU A 132 0.11 11.55 -4.89
N ASN A 133 0.19 12.87 -4.77
CA ASN A 133 -0.42 13.61 -3.67
C ASN A 133 -1.86 13.97 -4.04
N LEU A 134 -2.85 13.44 -3.35
CA LEU A 134 -4.27 13.69 -3.64
C LEU A 134 -4.61 15.18 -3.63
N GLY A 135 -3.99 15.96 -2.74
CA GLY A 135 -4.15 17.40 -2.69
C GLY A 135 -3.84 18.10 -4.01
N ALA A 136 -2.85 17.61 -4.78
CA ALA A 136 -2.54 18.14 -6.11
C ALA A 136 -3.71 17.94 -7.09
N HIS A 137 -4.36 16.78 -7.03
CA HIS A 137 -5.54 16.50 -7.85
C HIS A 137 -6.75 17.31 -7.41
N LEU A 138 -6.99 17.49 -6.11
CA LEU A 138 -8.07 18.36 -5.62
C LEU A 138 -7.87 19.80 -6.08
N PHE A 139 -6.63 20.29 -6.02
CA PHE A 139 -6.25 21.60 -6.53
C PHE A 139 -6.52 21.76 -8.02
N TRP A 140 -6.30 20.72 -8.81
CA TRP A 140 -6.59 20.68 -10.23
C TRP A 140 -8.11 20.61 -10.50
N MET A 141 -8.83 19.74 -9.77
CA MET A 141 -10.28 19.60 -9.88
C MET A 141 -11.01 20.91 -9.57
N ASP A 142 -10.58 21.64 -8.54
CA ASP A 142 -11.16 22.96 -8.17
C ASP A 142 -11.05 23.99 -9.34
N ARG A 143 -10.07 23.85 -10.22
CA ARG A 143 -9.90 24.74 -11.39
C ARG A 143 -10.67 24.28 -12.62
N VAL A 144 -10.70 22.97 -12.85
CA VAL A 144 -11.32 22.40 -14.07
C VAL A 144 -12.83 22.22 -13.90
N HIS A 145 -13.29 22.00 -12.67
CA HIS A 145 -14.69 21.72 -12.32
C HIS A 145 -15.18 22.61 -11.17
N ALA A 146 -14.87 23.91 -11.21
CA ALA A 146 -15.07 24.84 -10.11
C ALA A 146 -16.49 24.80 -9.51
N ASP A 147 -17.51 24.87 -10.35
CA ASP A 147 -18.92 24.87 -9.89
C ASP A 147 -19.30 23.55 -9.21
N ALA A 148 -18.91 22.41 -9.81
CA ALA A 148 -19.17 21.10 -9.24
C ALA A 148 -18.41 20.89 -7.93
N MET A 149 -17.14 21.29 -7.90
CA MET A 149 -16.30 21.17 -6.70
C MET A 149 -16.78 22.06 -5.56
N ALA A 150 -17.32 23.25 -5.85
CA ALA A 150 -17.86 24.14 -4.82
C ALA A 150 -19.08 23.54 -4.10
N ALA A 151 -19.88 22.72 -4.81
CA ALA A 151 -21.07 22.05 -4.27
C ALA A 151 -20.79 20.62 -3.77
N ALA A 152 -19.59 20.08 -4.01
CA ALA A 152 -19.33 18.67 -3.82
C ALA A 152 -19.11 18.27 -2.37
N THR A 153 -19.63 17.10 -2.01
CA THR A 153 -19.09 16.28 -0.92
C THR A 153 -17.98 15.41 -1.49
N LEU A 154 -16.79 15.48 -0.88
CA LEU A 154 -15.63 14.70 -1.28
C LEU A 154 -15.58 13.37 -0.51
N VAL A 155 -15.28 12.30 -1.20
CA VAL A 155 -15.07 10.96 -0.61
C VAL A 155 -13.80 10.33 -1.19
N PRO A 156 -12.91 9.73 -0.39
CA PRO A 156 -11.77 8.97 -0.91
C PRO A 156 -12.24 7.76 -1.73
N TRP A 157 -11.33 7.16 -2.53
CA TRP A 157 -11.70 6.13 -3.51
C TRP A 157 -12.35 4.88 -2.90
N ALA A 158 -11.82 4.33 -1.82
CA ALA A 158 -12.45 3.19 -1.14
C ALA A 158 -13.85 3.57 -0.62
N GLN A 159 -14.01 4.78 -0.08
CA GLN A 159 -15.26 5.28 0.47
C GLN A 159 -16.27 5.72 -0.61
N TYR A 160 -15.81 6.04 -1.82
CA TYR A 160 -16.70 6.17 -2.97
C TYR A 160 -17.45 4.85 -3.24
N TRP A 161 -16.80 3.72 -3.12
CA TRP A 161 -17.44 2.43 -3.30
C TRP A 161 -18.31 2.03 -2.11
N ALA A 162 -17.95 2.44 -0.91
CA ALA A 162 -18.82 2.31 0.25
C ALA A 162 -20.13 3.11 0.06
N TRP A 163 -20.02 4.35 -0.45
CA TRP A 163 -21.16 5.17 -0.82
C TRP A 163 -21.98 4.55 -1.97
N TRP A 164 -21.33 4.08 -3.03
CA TRP A 164 -22.00 3.44 -4.16
C TRP A 164 -22.85 2.23 -3.73
N LEU A 165 -22.35 1.47 -2.76
CA LEU A 165 -23.05 0.30 -2.19
C LEU A 165 -24.16 0.69 -1.21
N SER A 166 -23.99 1.72 -0.38
CA SER A 166 -24.87 2.03 0.75
C SER A 166 -25.71 3.31 0.58
N GLY A 167 -25.28 4.22 -0.29
CA GLY A 167 -25.82 5.58 -0.38
C GLY A 167 -25.32 6.53 0.70
N VAL A 168 -24.46 6.09 1.62
CA VAL A 168 -23.93 6.89 2.74
C VAL A 168 -22.49 7.34 2.45
N ALA A 169 -22.28 8.66 2.36
CA ALA A 169 -20.97 9.24 2.14
C ALA A 169 -20.21 9.36 3.46
N VAL A 170 -18.99 8.82 3.48
CA VAL A 170 -18.04 8.91 4.60
C VAL A 170 -16.63 9.10 4.07
N SER A 171 -15.69 9.47 4.95
CA SER A 171 -14.25 9.39 4.75
C SER A 171 -13.63 8.47 5.78
N GLU A 172 -12.40 8.04 5.53
CA GLU A 172 -11.70 7.13 6.43
C GLU A 172 -10.21 7.49 6.49
N VAL A 173 -9.62 7.37 7.67
CA VAL A 173 -8.31 7.95 7.97
C VAL A 173 -7.17 7.31 7.17
N THR A 174 -7.22 6.00 6.87
CA THR A 174 -6.13 5.36 6.12
C THR A 174 -6.06 5.86 4.68
N SER A 175 -7.22 6.23 4.13
CA SER A 175 -7.32 6.82 2.78
C SER A 175 -6.90 8.29 2.75
N LEU A 176 -7.11 9.04 3.84
CA LEU A 176 -6.68 10.44 3.99
C LEU A 176 -5.23 10.56 4.44
N GLY A 177 -4.78 9.66 5.31
CA GLY A 177 -3.47 9.67 5.97
C GLY A 177 -2.38 8.89 5.24
N CYS A 178 -2.55 8.58 3.94
CA CYS A 178 -1.45 8.09 3.10
C CYS A 178 -0.65 9.28 2.53
N HIS A 179 -0.08 9.21 1.36
CA HIS A 179 0.68 10.31 0.74
C HIS A 179 -0.23 11.39 0.11
N THR A 180 -1.16 11.98 0.85
CA THR A 180 -2.21 12.86 0.30
C THR A 180 -1.94 14.36 0.44
N ASP A 181 -1.08 14.78 1.34
CA ASP A 181 -0.93 16.16 1.86
C ASP A 181 -2.13 16.68 2.69
N LEU A 182 -3.15 15.85 2.91
CA LEU A 182 -4.43 16.29 3.49
C LEU A 182 -4.56 16.04 5.00
N TRP A 183 -3.70 15.21 5.58
CA TRP A 183 -3.81 14.76 6.97
C TRP A 183 -2.59 15.13 7.79
N ASP A 184 -2.80 15.46 9.05
CA ASP A 184 -1.78 15.64 10.09
C ASP A 184 -1.80 14.39 11.00
N PRO A 185 -0.87 13.44 10.81
CA PRO A 185 -0.85 12.20 11.59
C PRO A 185 -0.59 12.42 13.09
N ALA A 186 0.13 13.47 13.45
CA ALA A 186 0.48 13.76 14.83
C ALA A 186 -0.73 14.28 15.63
N HIS A 187 -1.60 15.05 15.01
CA HIS A 187 -2.78 15.65 15.65
C HIS A 187 -4.08 14.92 15.32
N GLY A 188 -4.06 13.95 14.40
CA GLY A 188 -5.24 13.16 14.02
C GLY A 188 -6.32 14.01 13.34
N GLY A 189 -5.94 14.94 12.46
CA GLY A 189 -6.84 15.87 11.81
C GLY A 189 -6.40 16.25 10.39
N PHE A 190 -7.19 17.08 9.73
CA PHE A 190 -6.82 17.63 8.44
C PHE A 190 -5.62 18.58 8.54
N SER A 191 -4.77 18.59 7.52
CA SER A 191 -3.62 19.49 7.42
C SER A 191 -4.04 20.95 7.22
N ASP A 192 -3.11 21.87 7.49
CA ASP A 192 -3.33 23.31 7.27
C ASP A 192 -3.68 23.61 5.80
N LEU A 193 -3.07 22.89 4.85
CA LEU A 193 -3.41 22.96 3.44
C LEU A 193 -4.89 22.60 3.21
N ALA A 194 -5.34 21.47 3.71
CA ALA A 194 -6.71 21.00 3.51
C ALA A 194 -7.74 21.97 4.12
N ILE A 195 -7.41 22.58 5.26
CA ILE A 195 -8.23 23.59 5.93
C ILE A 195 -8.24 24.88 5.11
N ALA A 196 -7.08 25.39 4.70
CA ALA A 196 -6.95 26.66 3.98
C ALA A 196 -7.61 26.61 2.58
N GLN A 197 -7.58 25.46 1.90
CA GLN A 197 -8.25 25.27 0.63
C GLN A 197 -9.75 24.94 0.77
N GLY A 198 -10.27 24.83 1.99
CA GLY A 198 -11.66 24.48 2.29
C GLY A 198 -12.02 23.02 1.97
N TRP A 199 -11.04 22.17 1.65
CA TRP A 199 -11.30 20.75 1.36
C TRP A 199 -11.73 19.98 2.60
N ALA A 200 -11.15 20.29 3.76
CA ALA A 200 -11.49 19.67 5.03
C ALA A 200 -13.00 19.74 5.33
N ALA A 201 -13.66 20.86 5.02
CA ALA A 201 -15.10 21.06 5.22
C ALA A 201 -15.95 20.34 4.18
N ARG A 202 -15.37 19.98 3.02
CA ARG A 202 -16.07 19.27 1.93
C ARG A 202 -15.95 17.76 2.02
N PHE A 203 -14.92 17.23 2.69
CA PHE A 203 -14.86 15.80 2.93
C PHE A 203 -16.01 15.33 3.80
N ALA A 204 -16.60 14.18 3.40
CA ALA A 204 -17.60 13.52 4.22
C ALA A 204 -17.05 13.16 5.61
N PRO A 205 -17.89 12.96 6.63
CA PRO A 205 -17.43 12.67 7.99
C PRO A 205 -16.43 11.50 8.05
N VAL A 206 -15.34 11.68 8.79
CA VAL A 206 -14.33 10.62 9.00
C VAL A 206 -14.86 9.61 10.02
N VAL A 207 -14.84 8.34 9.64
CA VAL A 207 -15.33 7.24 10.48
C VAL A 207 -14.28 6.10 10.50
N PRO A 208 -14.30 5.21 11.50
CA PRO A 208 -13.43 4.02 11.54
C PRO A 208 -13.66 3.09 10.34
N ALA A 209 -12.59 2.49 9.81
CA ALA A 209 -12.62 1.58 8.66
C ALA A 209 -13.62 0.42 8.80
N GLY A 210 -13.71 -0.17 10.01
CA GLY A 210 -14.62 -1.27 10.33
C GLY A 210 -16.04 -0.84 10.71
N GLN A 211 -16.37 0.45 10.67
CA GLN A 211 -17.71 0.92 10.99
C GLN A 211 -18.70 0.54 9.89
N ALA A 212 -19.80 -0.13 10.27
CA ALA A 212 -20.94 -0.30 9.37
C ALA A 212 -21.63 1.05 9.18
N ILE A 213 -21.59 1.58 7.97
CA ILE A 213 -22.13 2.91 7.62
C ILE A 213 -23.58 2.85 7.15
N GLY A 214 -24.05 1.69 6.79
CA GLY A 214 -25.40 1.44 6.29
C GLY A 214 -25.56 0.00 5.83
N THR A 215 -26.60 -0.23 5.05
CA THR A 215 -26.86 -1.51 4.39
C THR A 215 -26.85 -1.35 2.87
N LEU A 216 -26.84 -2.45 2.13
CA LEU A 216 -26.89 -2.44 0.68
C LEU A 216 -28.11 -1.65 0.19
N ARG A 217 -27.92 -0.71 -0.73
CA ARG A 217 -28.98 0.11 -1.30
C ARG A 217 -30.11 -0.76 -1.86
N PRO A 218 -31.39 -0.42 -1.62
CA PRO A 218 -32.53 -1.24 -2.06
C PRO A 218 -32.55 -1.48 -3.58
N ASP A 219 -32.23 -0.47 -4.38
CA ASP A 219 -32.19 -0.57 -5.84
C ASP A 219 -31.09 -1.52 -6.33
N LEU A 220 -29.93 -1.52 -5.67
CA LEU A 220 -28.83 -2.43 -5.99
C LEU A 220 -29.14 -3.85 -5.49
N ALA A 221 -29.77 -3.98 -4.31
CA ALA A 221 -30.24 -5.27 -3.81
C ALA A 221 -31.25 -5.92 -4.77
N GLU A 222 -32.20 -5.14 -5.29
CA GLU A 222 -33.17 -5.62 -6.29
C GLU A 222 -32.47 -6.10 -7.58
N ARG A 223 -31.54 -5.31 -8.14
CA ARG A 223 -30.85 -5.65 -9.38
C ARG A 223 -29.91 -6.85 -9.25
N THR A 224 -29.30 -7.04 -8.09
CA THR A 224 -28.35 -8.13 -7.84
C THR A 224 -29.00 -9.38 -7.23
N GLY A 225 -30.21 -9.28 -6.72
CA GLY A 225 -30.89 -10.35 -5.98
C GLY A 225 -30.26 -10.63 -4.60
N LEU A 226 -29.45 -9.70 -4.09
CA LEU A 226 -28.86 -9.77 -2.75
C LEU A 226 -29.81 -9.20 -1.69
N SER A 227 -29.57 -9.54 -0.43
CA SER A 227 -30.37 -8.97 0.68
C SER A 227 -30.04 -7.49 0.90
N ALA A 228 -31.08 -6.64 1.01
CA ALA A 228 -30.91 -5.25 1.41
C ALA A 228 -30.48 -5.07 2.88
N THR A 229 -30.36 -6.15 3.66
CA THR A 229 -29.87 -6.11 5.04
C THR A 229 -28.36 -6.32 5.16
N ILE A 230 -27.66 -6.59 4.05
CA ILE A 230 -26.20 -6.75 4.04
C ILE A 230 -25.57 -5.45 4.51
N ARG A 231 -24.75 -5.52 5.55
CA ARG A 231 -24.01 -4.36 6.07
C ARG A 231 -22.92 -3.92 5.10
N VAL A 232 -22.74 -2.63 4.91
CA VAL A 232 -21.64 -2.03 4.17
C VAL A 232 -20.73 -1.32 5.16
N LEU A 233 -19.45 -1.70 5.18
CA LEU A 233 -18.45 -1.05 6.02
C LEU A 233 -17.86 0.17 5.30
N ALA A 234 -17.26 1.08 6.06
CA ALA A 234 -16.57 2.26 5.53
C ALA A 234 -15.43 1.87 4.57
N GLY A 235 -14.76 0.77 4.85
CA GLY A 235 -13.66 0.28 4.02
C GLY A 235 -12.32 0.94 4.33
N ILE A 236 -11.26 0.54 3.62
CA ILE A 236 -9.87 0.82 3.99
C ILE A 236 -8.99 1.01 2.74
N HIS A 237 -7.90 1.77 2.88
CA HIS A 237 -6.82 1.85 1.89
C HIS A 237 -6.07 0.51 1.76
N ASP A 238 -5.70 0.10 0.53
CA ASP A 238 -5.15 -1.23 0.22
C ASP A 238 -3.87 -1.58 0.99
N SER A 239 -2.89 -0.66 1.05
CA SER A 239 -1.64 -0.89 1.79
C SER A 239 -1.89 -1.02 3.31
N ASN A 240 -2.87 -0.31 3.83
CA ASN A 240 -3.28 -0.43 5.22
C ASN A 240 -4.09 -1.72 5.48
N ALA A 241 -4.84 -2.21 4.51
CA ALA A 241 -5.48 -3.52 4.60
C ALA A 241 -4.43 -4.63 4.66
N ALA A 242 -3.37 -4.56 3.85
CA ALA A 242 -2.23 -5.49 3.94
C ALA A 242 -1.58 -5.44 5.32
N LEU A 243 -1.28 -4.24 5.83
CA LEU A 243 -0.75 -4.06 7.17
C LEU A 243 -1.68 -4.63 8.26
N HIS A 244 -3.00 -4.42 8.12
CA HIS A 244 -3.99 -4.95 9.06
C HIS A 244 -4.10 -6.47 9.01
N ALA A 245 -3.94 -7.09 7.83
CA ALA A 245 -3.83 -8.53 7.67
C ALA A 245 -2.59 -9.07 8.40
N ALA A 246 -1.43 -8.48 8.15
CA ALA A 246 -0.16 -8.86 8.78
C ALA A 246 -0.23 -8.83 10.32
N ARG A 247 -0.88 -7.83 10.88
CA ARG A 247 -1.10 -7.69 12.35
C ARG A 247 -2.03 -8.77 12.94
N GLY A 248 -2.61 -9.61 12.11
CA GLY A 248 -3.39 -10.77 12.56
C GLY A 248 -2.54 -11.93 13.08
N PHE A 249 -1.26 -11.99 12.72
CA PHE A 249 -0.33 -12.94 13.33
C PHE A 249 0.03 -12.48 14.75
N ALA A 250 0.00 -13.42 15.70
CA ALA A 250 0.26 -13.11 17.11
C ALA A 250 1.65 -12.51 17.33
N GLU A 251 2.66 -13.02 16.62
CA GLU A 251 4.06 -12.57 16.67
C GLU A 251 4.22 -11.12 16.17
N ILE A 252 3.34 -10.67 15.27
CA ILE A 252 3.38 -9.34 14.65
C ILE A 252 2.49 -8.35 15.41
N GLY A 253 1.27 -8.77 15.77
CA GLY A 253 0.28 -7.90 16.43
C GLY A 253 0.68 -7.44 17.83
N ALA A 254 1.41 -8.29 18.57
CA ALA A 254 1.77 -8.05 19.97
C ALA A 254 2.99 -7.10 20.15
N THR A 255 3.85 -6.93 19.14
CA THR A 255 5.18 -6.34 19.29
C THR A 255 5.37 -5.00 18.58
N GLY A 256 4.39 -4.49 17.84
CA GLY A 256 4.60 -3.32 16.98
C GLY A 256 5.61 -3.60 15.85
N ALA A 257 5.61 -4.83 15.35
CA ALA A 257 6.52 -5.30 14.33
C ALA A 257 6.48 -4.45 13.07
N THR A 258 7.62 -4.32 12.39
CA THR A 258 7.70 -3.71 11.07
C THR A 258 7.28 -4.73 10.01
N VAL A 259 6.42 -4.32 9.08
CA VAL A 259 6.03 -5.11 7.91
C VAL A 259 6.80 -4.59 6.70
N LEU A 260 7.56 -5.46 6.06
CA LEU A 260 8.21 -5.20 4.78
C LEU A 260 7.40 -5.88 3.67
N SER A 261 6.51 -5.12 3.06
CA SER A 261 5.72 -5.58 1.92
C SER A 261 6.57 -5.54 0.65
N THR A 262 6.57 -6.63 -0.13
CA THR A 262 7.45 -6.80 -1.29
C THR A 262 6.69 -7.15 -2.56
N GLY A 263 6.75 -6.27 -3.54
CA GLY A 263 6.15 -6.41 -4.86
C GLY A 263 6.98 -5.64 -5.89
N THR A 264 6.34 -4.85 -6.74
CA THR A 264 7.02 -3.85 -7.57
C THR A 264 7.71 -2.81 -6.71
N TRP A 265 7.01 -2.31 -5.69
CA TRP A 265 7.54 -1.53 -4.60
C TRP A 265 7.84 -2.42 -3.41
N PHE A 266 8.92 -2.11 -2.70
CA PHE A 266 9.18 -2.60 -1.34
C PHE A 266 8.85 -1.45 -0.39
N ILE A 267 8.02 -1.74 0.63
CA ILE A 267 7.53 -0.73 1.57
C ILE A 267 7.71 -1.27 2.99
N ALA A 268 8.62 -0.67 3.74
CA ALA A 268 8.76 -0.89 5.17
C ALA A 268 7.75 -0.02 5.91
N MET A 269 6.87 -0.62 6.69
CA MET A 269 5.84 0.05 7.49
C MET A 269 6.02 -0.33 8.96
N ARG A 270 6.25 0.66 9.83
CA ARG A 270 6.38 0.44 11.27
C ARG A 270 5.24 1.11 12.03
N PRO A 271 4.17 0.38 12.41
CA PRO A 271 3.14 0.92 13.29
C PRO A 271 3.75 1.41 14.61
N THR A 272 3.33 2.58 15.06
CA THR A 272 3.78 3.15 16.33
C THR A 272 2.62 3.15 17.34
N SER A 273 2.89 2.90 18.59
CA SER A 273 1.90 2.96 19.67
C SER A 273 1.84 4.35 20.33
N GLY A 274 1.72 5.42 19.53
CA GLY A 274 1.65 6.78 20.03
C GLY A 274 3.01 7.38 20.46
N ALA A 275 4.12 6.74 20.13
CA ALA A 275 5.46 7.24 20.35
C ALA A 275 5.80 8.39 19.38
N GLU A 276 6.80 9.19 19.73
CA GLU A 276 7.36 10.21 18.84
C GLU A 276 7.71 9.60 17.47
N LEU A 277 7.33 10.30 16.40
CA LEU A 277 7.70 9.92 15.05
C LEU A 277 9.22 10.06 14.89
N PRO A 278 9.90 9.09 14.24
CA PRO A 278 11.29 9.27 13.87
C PRO A 278 11.43 10.46 12.93
N ASN A 279 12.58 11.11 12.95
CA ASN A 279 12.89 12.17 11.99
C ASN A 279 13.10 11.56 10.61
N LEU A 280 12.02 11.40 9.85
CA LEU A 280 12.02 10.79 8.53
C LEU A 280 12.57 11.78 7.49
N PRO A 281 13.58 11.41 6.70
CA PRO A 281 14.07 12.25 5.60
C PRO A 281 13.14 12.15 4.38
N GLU A 282 12.41 13.25 4.10
CA GLU A 282 11.54 13.35 2.91
C GLU A 282 12.29 13.00 1.61
N ALA A 283 13.53 13.50 1.48
CA ALA A 283 14.37 13.29 0.29
C ALA A 283 14.75 11.82 0.05
N ARG A 284 14.54 10.93 1.02
CA ARG A 284 14.86 9.50 0.92
C ARG A 284 13.61 8.62 0.77
N ASP A 285 12.56 9.17 0.18
CA ASP A 285 11.28 8.50 -0.10
C ASP A 285 10.62 7.92 1.16
N CYS A 286 10.77 8.65 2.28
CA CYS A 286 10.10 8.34 3.53
C CYS A 286 8.75 9.06 3.60
N LEU A 287 7.79 8.44 4.28
CA LEU A 287 6.46 9.01 4.50
C LEU A 287 5.88 8.52 5.83
N VAL A 288 4.81 9.16 6.27
CA VAL A 288 3.99 8.68 7.38
C VAL A 288 2.62 8.30 6.85
N ASN A 289 2.30 7.00 6.88
CA ASN A 289 0.93 6.52 6.72
C ASN A 289 0.18 6.61 8.05
N VAL A 290 -1.14 6.40 8.01
CA VAL A 290 -1.97 6.27 9.23
C VAL A 290 -2.69 4.95 9.16
N ASP A 291 -2.64 4.15 10.23
CA ASP A 291 -3.32 2.85 10.27
C ASP A 291 -4.82 2.99 10.58
N CYS A 292 -5.56 1.88 10.49
CA CYS A 292 -7.00 1.85 10.73
C CYS A 292 -7.41 2.15 12.20
N LEU A 293 -6.43 2.26 13.11
CA LEU A 293 -6.63 2.72 14.48
C LEU A 293 -6.30 4.22 14.65
N GLY A 294 -5.96 4.91 13.56
CA GLY A 294 -5.58 6.32 13.56
C GLY A 294 -4.14 6.56 14.02
N GLN A 295 -3.30 5.52 14.12
CA GLN A 295 -1.93 5.66 14.58
C GLN A 295 -0.98 5.95 13.42
N PRO A 296 0.01 6.82 13.60
CA PRO A 296 1.03 7.08 12.61
C PRO A 296 1.86 5.82 12.29
N VAL A 297 2.16 5.62 11.01
CA VAL A 297 2.97 4.51 10.50
C VAL A 297 4.14 5.06 9.69
N PRO A 298 5.29 5.35 10.33
CA PRO A 298 6.52 5.64 9.62
C PRO A 298 6.80 4.60 8.56
N SER A 299 7.05 5.05 7.34
CA SER A 299 7.21 4.19 6.18
C SER A 299 8.38 4.67 5.31
N ALA A 300 9.10 3.72 4.72
CA ALA A 300 10.13 3.98 3.71
C ALA A 300 9.93 3.01 2.55
N ARG A 301 10.12 3.47 1.33
CA ARG A 301 9.83 2.67 0.14
C ARG A 301 10.93 2.77 -0.90
N PHE A 302 11.02 1.79 -1.79
CA PHE A 302 11.86 1.81 -2.98
C PHE A 302 11.33 0.82 -4.02
N MET A 303 11.74 0.95 -5.27
CA MET A 303 11.24 0.10 -6.36
C MET A 303 11.96 -1.25 -6.45
N GLY A 304 12.14 -1.94 -5.32
CA GLY A 304 12.99 -3.13 -5.21
C GLY A 304 12.68 -4.23 -6.22
N GLY A 305 11.41 -4.54 -6.47
CA GLY A 305 11.05 -5.54 -7.46
C GLY A 305 11.45 -5.15 -8.89
N ARG A 306 11.24 -3.88 -9.28
CA ARG A 306 11.64 -3.38 -10.59
C ARG A 306 13.17 -3.31 -10.73
N GLU A 307 13.86 -2.91 -9.68
CA GLU A 307 15.32 -2.88 -9.67
C GLU A 307 15.92 -4.27 -9.84
N ILE A 308 15.41 -5.28 -9.11
CA ILE A 308 15.81 -6.67 -9.29
C ILE A 308 15.56 -7.14 -10.74
N GLU A 309 14.36 -6.87 -11.29
CA GLU A 309 14.04 -7.22 -12.67
C GLU A 309 15.01 -6.59 -13.68
N SER A 310 15.43 -5.37 -13.45
CA SER A 310 16.44 -4.68 -14.27
C SER A 310 17.83 -5.32 -14.13
N LEU A 311 18.22 -5.71 -12.91
CA LEU A 311 19.53 -6.33 -12.64
C LEU A 311 19.67 -7.73 -13.26
N ILE A 312 18.58 -8.49 -13.32
CA ILE A 312 18.56 -9.84 -13.94
C ILE A 312 18.11 -9.80 -15.42
N GLU A 313 18.05 -8.59 -16.02
CA GLU A 313 17.74 -8.38 -17.43
C GLU A 313 16.40 -8.97 -17.87
N ILE A 314 15.36 -8.76 -17.07
CA ILE A 314 13.96 -9.13 -17.33
C ILE A 314 13.84 -10.47 -18.05
N ASP A 315 14.32 -11.51 -17.46
CA ASP A 315 13.97 -12.84 -17.90
C ASP A 315 12.78 -13.35 -17.06
N ILE A 316 12.08 -14.35 -17.60
CA ILE A 316 11.10 -15.13 -16.88
C ILE A 316 11.68 -15.81 -15.63
N ARG A 317 12.99 -15.87 -15.48
CA ARG A 317 13.73 -16.45 -14.35
C ARG A 317 13.86 -15.46 -13.21
N ARG A 318 12.85 -15.37 -12.38
CA ARG A 318 12.79 -14.50 -11.21
C ARG A 318 13.57 -15.06 -10.03
N VAL A 319 13.90 -14.21 -9.06
CA VAL A 319 14.63 -14.60 -7.84
C VAL A 319 13.77 -15.38 -6.84
N ASP A 320 12.45 -15.38 -7.00
CA ASP A 320 11.47 -16.05 -6.16
C ASP A 320 11.11 -17.48 -6.63
N ILE A 321 11.70 -17.98 -7.73
CA ILE A 321 11.41 -19.31 -8.25
C ILE A 321 11.95 -20.38 -7.30
N ARG A 322 11.06 -21.19 -6.71
CA ARG A 322 11.38 -22.17 -5.68
C ARG A 322 12.45 -23.19 -6.08
N PRO A 323 12.42 -23.84 -7.27
CA PRO A 323 13.46 -24.78 -7.66
C PRO A 323 14.87 -24.20 -7.75
N ASP A 324 15.01 -22.88 -7.95
CA ASP A 324 16.30 -22.22 -8.09
C ASP A 324 16.93 -21.83 -6.75
N GLN A 325 16.15 -21.82 -5.64
CA GLN A 325 16.62 -21.29 -4.35
C GLN A 325 17.91 -21.97 -3.84
N PRO A 326 18.10 -23.30 -3.92
CA PRO A 326 19.35 -23.91 -3.51
C PRO A 326 20.56 -23.39 -4.32
N HIS A 327 20.42 -23.26 -5.64
CA HIS A 327 21.48 -22.75 -6.50
C HIS A 327 21.83 -21.28 -6.23
N LEU A 328 20.83 -20.47 -5.88
CA LEU A 328 21.04 -19.08 -5.48
C LEU A 328 21.80 -18.97 -4.15
N ILE A 329 21.46 -19.82 -3.17
CA ILE A 329 22.18 -19.88 -1.89
C ILE A 329 23.63 -20.35 -2.12
N ASP A 330 23.84 -21.39 -2.94
CA ASP A 330 25.18 -21.90 -3.28
C ASP A 330 26.05 -20.88 -4.05
N ALA A 331 25.44 -19.90 -4.69
CA ALA A 331 26.15 -18.83 -5.40
C ALA A 331 26.65 -17.72 -4.46
N VAL A 332 26.01 -17.52 -3.29
CA VAL A 332 26.35 -16.42 -2.36
C VAL A 332 27.84 -16.36 -2.01
N PRO A 333 28.56 -17.45 -1.62
CA PRO A 333 29.97 -17.37 -1.27
C PRO A 333 30.84 -16.81 -2.39
N ARG A 334 30.53 -17.15 -3.65
CA ARG A 334 31.28 -16.66 -4.81
C ARG A 334 31.06 -15.18 -5.05
N VAL A 335 29.79 -14.71 -4.90
CA VAL A 335 29.45 -13.28 -4.96
C VAL A 335 30.22 -12.48 -3.91
N LEU A 336 30.23 -12.97 -2.65
CA LEU A 336 30.92 -12.31 -1.54
C LEU A 336 32.47 -12.29 -1.76
N SER A 337 33.06 -13.40 -2.18
CA SER A 337 34.50 -13.49 -2.40
C SER A 337 34.98 -12.65 -3.58
N ALA A 338 34.17 -12.50 -4.62
CA ALA A 338 34.45 -11.63 -5.75
C ALA A 338 34.21 -10.14 -5.45
N GLY A 339 33.61 -9.81 -4.32
CA GLY A 339 33.15 -8.45 -4.03
C GLY A 339 32.16 -7.92 -5.09
N ALA A 340 31.39 -8.84 -5.68
CA ALA A 340 30.41 -8.50 -6.70
C ALA A 340 29.20 -7.83 -6.05
N MET A 341 28.92 -6.58 -6.41
CA MET A 341 27.81 -5.82 -5.82
C MET A 341 27.23 -4.83 -6.83
N HIS A 342 25.97 -4.49 -6.65
CA HIS A 342 25.37 -3.36 -7.34
C HIS A 342 25.25 -2.17 -6.38
N LEU A 343 25.57 -0.98 -6.86
CA LEU A 343 25.37 0.28 -6.13
C LEU A 343 24.02 0.92 -6.53
N PRO A 344 23.32 1.62 -5.61
CA PRO A 344 22.03 2.23 -5.93
C PRO A 344 22.20 3.47 -6.84
N THR A 345 21.17 3.90 -7.58
CA THR A 345 19.85 3.32 -7.73
C THR A 345 19.59 3.00 -9.20
N LEU A 346 18.64 2.10 -9.46
CA LEU A 346 18.13 1.79 -10.81
C LEU A 346 16.81 2.52 -11.11
N ALA A 347 16.21 3.11 -10.07
CA ALA A 347 14.98 3.90 -10.15
C ALA A 347 15.21 5.34 -9.65
N PRO A 348 15.77 6.24 -10.50
CA PRO A 348 16.07 7.62 -10.12
C PRO A 348 14.84 8.35 -9.58
N GLY A 349 15.05 9.17 -8.55
CA GLY A 349 13.98 9.91 -7.87
C GLY A 349 13.17 9.11 -6.87
N CYS A 350 13.54 7.84 -6.62
CA CYS A 350 12.83 6.95 -5.69
C CYS A 350 13.79 6.30 -4.69
N GLY A 351 13.25 5.95 -3.52
CA GLY A 351 13.95 5.16 -2.52
C GLY A 351 14.98 5.91 -1.69
N PRO A 352 15.75 5.18 -0.87
CA PRO A 352 16.75 5.75 0.03
C PRO A 352 17.90 6.49 -0.65
N PHE A 353 18.09 6.32 -1.96
CA PHE A 353 19.18 6.87 -2.74
C PHE A 353 18.72 7.52 -4.06
N PRO A 354 17.78 8.50 -4.02
CA PRO A 354 17.07 8.99 -5.20
C PRO A 354 17.95 9.65 -6.25
N ASP A 355 19.07 10.24 -5.85
CA ASP A 355 19.95 11.03 -6.71
C ASP A 355 21.19 10.26 -7.18
N ARG A 356 21.22 8.93 -6.98
CA ARG A 356 22.34 8.10 -7.37
C ARG A 356 22.15 7.45 -8.73
N ALA A 357 23.26 7.14 -9.40
CA ALA A 357 23.30 6.37 -10.63
C ALA A 357 23.84 4.96 -10.33
N GLY A 358 22.98 3.97 -10.42
CA GLY A 358 23.32 2.59 -10.12
C GLY A 358 24.29 1.98 -11.13
N HIS A 359 25.27 1.22 -10.67
CA HIS A 359 26.18 0.46 -11.52
C HIS A 359 26.72 -0.77 -10.78
N TRP A 360 27.22 -1.71 -11.57
CA TRP A 360 27.88 -2.91 -11.04
C TRP A 360 29.32 -2.65 -10.64
N VAL A 361 29.72 -3.19 -9.51
CA VAL A 361 31.13 -3.44 -9.12
C VAL A 361 31.35 -4.94 -9.25
N ASN A 362 32.34 -5.36 -10.03
CA ASN A 362 32.64 -6.76 -10.31
C ASN A 362 31.40 -7.56 -10.75
N ALA A 363 30.72 -7.10 -11.80
CA ALA A 363 29.49 -7.71 -12.30
C ALA A 363 29.63 -9.21 -12.53
N PRO A 364 28.78 -10.08 -11.95
CA PRO A 364 28.87 -11.52 -12.17
C PRO A 364 28.47 -11.88 -13.61
N GLU A 365 29.24 -12.78 -14.23
CA GLU A 365 28.88 -13.38 -15.53
C GLU A 365 27.95 -14.60 -15.35
N ASP A 366 28.12 -15.36 -14.26
CA ASP A 366 27.27 -16.50 -13.95
C ASP A 366 25.86 -16.06 -13.59
N TRP A 367 24.89 -16.77 -14.12
CA TRP A 367 23.47 -16.44 -13.98
C TRP A 367 22.97 -16.51 -12.52
N TYR A 368 23.38 -17.52 -11.77
CA TYR A 368 22.97 -17.67 -10.38
C TYR A 368 23.67 -16.67 -9.47
N GLU A 369 24.96 -16.39 -9.73
CA GLU A 369 25.68 -15.34 -9.00
C GLU A 369 25.08 -13.96 -9.21
N ARG A 370 24.69 -13.63 -10.46
CA ARG A 370 24.04 -12.36 -10.77
C ARG A 370 22.70 -12.20 -10.03
N ARG A 371 21.88 -13.26 -9.99
CA ARG A 371 20.61 -13.26 -9.26
C ARG A 371 20.81 -13.21 -7.75
N ALA A 372 21.79 -13.91 -7.22
CA ALA A 372 22.16 -13.84 -5.80
C ALA A 372 22.65 -12.44 -5.43
N ALA A 373 23.50 -11.81 -6.25
CA ALA A 373 23.97 -10.43 -6.04
C ALA A 373 22.81 -9.43 -6.10
N ALA A 374 21.82 -9.61 -6.98
CA ALA A 374 20.63 -8.79 -7.03
C ALA A 374 19.77 -8.93 -5.75
N CYS A 375 19.67 -10.13 -5.18
CA CYS A 375 19.01 -10.35 -3.89
C CYS A 375 19.76 -9.66 -2.73
N LEU A 376 21.09 -9.75 -2.71
CA LEU A 376 21.92 -9.07 -1.71
C LEU A 376 21.81 -7.56 -1.80
N TYR A 377 21.80 -7.00 -3.03
CA TYR A 377 21.54 -5.58 -3.28
C TYR A 377 20.20 -5.15 -2.68
N ALA A 378 19.14 -5.85 -3.02
CA ALA A 378 17.81 -5.52 -2.51
C ALA A 378 17.72 -5.63 -0.98
N ALA A 379 18.45 -6.58 -0.37
CA ALA A 379 18.52 -6.73 1.07
C ALA A 379 19.29 -5.56 1.74
N LEU A 380 20.38 -5.07 1.13
CA LEU A 380 21.11 -3.89 1.62
C LEU A 380 20.25 -2.61 1.55
N VAL A 381 19.51 -2.40 0.44
CA VAL A 381 18.60 -1.25 0.34
C VAL A 381 17.43 -1.39 1.32
N ALA A 382 16.90 -2.61 1.52
CA ALA A 382 15.86 -2.88 2.51
C ALA A 382 16.36 -2.66 3.95
N ASP A 383 17.64 -3.02 4.25
CA ASP A 383 18.27 -2.75 5.54
C ASP A 383 18.30 -1.25 5.85
N VAL A 384 18.64 -0.42 4.86
CA VAL A 384 18.60 1.04 4.99
C VAL A 384 17.16 1.53 5.20
N ALA A 385 16.17 1.00 4.45
CA ALA A 385 14.78 1.37 4.62
C ALA A 385 14.24 1.01 6.02
N LEU A 386 14.61 -0.17 6.55
CA LEU A 386 14.28 -0.60 7.91
C LEU A 386 14.92 0.30 8.97
N GLU A 387 16.15 0.75 8.74
CA GLU A 387 16.81 1.73 9.61
C GLU A 387 16.10 3.08 9.62
N LEU A 388 15.74 3.60 8.45
CA LEU A 388 15.03 4.88 8.31
C LEU A 388 13.72 4.92 9.07
N VAL A 389 12.95 3.84 9.08
CA VAL A 389 11.70 3.76 9.84
C VAL A 389 11.93 3.41 11.32
N GLY A 390 13.16 3.12 11.72
CA GLY A 390 13.51 2.68 13.06
C GLY A 390 12.87 1.33 13.40
N ALA A 391 13.00 0.35 12.49
CA ALA A 391 12.44 -0.99 12.69
C ALA A 391 12.83 -1.56 14.07
N GLY A 392 11.82 -2.07 14.79
CA GLY A 392 11.99 -2.64 16.14
C GLY A 392 12.40 -4.11 16.08
N ASP A 393 12.11 -4.86 17.15
CA ASP A 393 12.61 -6.21 17.38
C ASP A 393 12.13 -7.29 16.39
N THR A 394 11.09 -7.01 15.61
CA THR A 394 10.45 -7.99 14.73
C THR A 394 10.17 -7.40 13.36
N VAL A 395 10.47 -8.16 12.31
CA VAL A 395 10.15 -7.82 10.91
C VAL A 395 9.40 -8.99 10.28
N LEU A 396 8.25 -8.70 9.67
CA LEU A 396 7.58 -9.62 8.76
C LEU A 396 7.88 -9.21 7.32
N VAL A 397 8.46 -10.11 6.54
CA VAL A 397 8.59 -9.94 5.09
C VAL A 397 7.41 -10.66 4.42
N GLU A 398 6.62 -9.93 3.65
CA GLU A 398 5.47 -10.46 2.93
C GLU A 398 5.52 -10.13 1.43
N GLY A 399 4.61 -10.74 0.68
CA GLY A 399 4.53 -10.58 -0.76
C GLY A 399 5.51 -11.50 -1.51
N ARG A 400 5.67 -11.23 -2.81
CA ARG A 400 6.36 -12.13 -3.74
C ARG A 400 7.78 -12.50 -3.30
N PHE A 401 8.56 -11.53 -2.78
CA PHE A 401 9.97 -11.75 -2.43
C PHE A 401 10.17 -12.41 -1.06
N ALA A 402 9.11 -12.66 -0.31
CA ALA A 402 9.16 -13.54 0.87
C ALA A 402 9.64 -14.96 0.53
N HIS A 403 9.52 -15.37 -0.74
CA HIS A 403 10.01 -16.65 -1.25
C HIS A 403 11.43 -16.59 -1.84
N ALA A 404 12.07 -15.43 -1.89
CA ALA A 404 13.45 -15.27 -2.34
C ALA A 404 14.42 -15.52 -1.18
N HIS A 405 14.90 -16.77 -1.02
CA HIS A 405 15.63 -17.20 0.17
C HIS A 405 16.91 -16.39 0.42
N VAL A 406 17.66 -16.03 -0.62
CA VAL A 406 18.86 -15.19 -0.45
C VAL A 406 18.48 -13.83 0.13
N PHE A 407 17.41 -13.21 -0.38
CA PHE A 407 16.94 -11.90 0.08
C PHE A 407 16.52 -11.93 1.55
N VAL A 408 15.61 -12.84 1.93
CA VAL A 408 15.08 -12.85 3.31
C VAL A 408 16.13 -13.27 4.33
N ARG A 409 17.01 -14.24 3.96
CA ARG A 409 18.12 -14.68 4.84
C ARG A 409 19.22 -13.61 4.96
N ALA A 410 19.45 -12.82 3.90
CA ALA A 410 20.36 -11.67 3.96
C ALA A 410 19.83 -10.59 4.91
N ILE A 411 18.53 -10.27 4.91
CA ILE A 411 17.94 -9.36 5.90
C ILE A 411 18.20 -9.88 7.32
N ALA A 412 17.97 -11.17 7.58
CA ALA A 412 18.22 -11.78 8.88
C ALA A 412 19.71 -11.76 9.28
N SER A 413 20.64 -11.81 8.30
CA SER A 413 22.09 -11.68 8.55
C SER A 413 22.49 -10.23 8.83
N LEU A 414 21.93 -9.27 8.09
CA LEU A 414 22.22 -7.84 8.22
C LEU A 414 21.64 -7.25 9.52
N ARG A 415 20.61 -7.88 10.06
CA ARG A 415 19.90 -7.47 11.27
C ARG A 415 19.80 -8.63 12.28
N PRO A 416 20.91 -9.04 12.88
CA PRO A 416 20.93 -10.15 13.84
C PRO A 416 20.17 -9.86 15.13
N ASP A 417 19.92 -8.60 15.43
CA ASP A 417 19.09 -8.07 16.52
C ASP A 417 17.58 -8.24 16.27
N LEU A 418 17.16 -8.48 15.02
CA LEU A 418 15.75 -8.60 14.66
C LEU A 418 15.32 -10.06 14.48
N ALA A 419 14.09 -10.36 14.91
CA ALA A 419 13.41 -11.59 14.54
C ALA A 419 12.71 -11.41 13.19
N VAL A 420 13.30 -11.97 12.11
CA VAL A 420 12.72 -11.89 10.77
C VAL A 420 11.81 -13.08 10.52
N TYR A 421 10.60 -12.82 10.04
CA TYR A 421 9.58 -13.83 9.71
C TYR A 421 9.12 -13.71 8.25
N VAL A 422 8.65 -14.84 7.71
CA VAL A 422 7.88 -14.93 6.47
C VAL A 422 6.61 -15.71 6.72
N ALA A 423 5.52 -15.35 6.04
CA ALA A 423 4.26 -16.08 6.12
C ALA A 423 4.29 -17.35 5.26
N HIS A 424 3.62 -18.42 5.73
CA HIS A 424 3.51 -19.67 4.97
C HIS A 424 2.52 -19.58 3.80
N ALA A 425 1.55 -18.69 3.91
CA ALA A 425 0.58 -18.39 2.87
C ALA A 425 0.61 -16.89 2.58
N ASP A 426 0.36 -16.54 1.34
CA ASP A 426 0.22 -15.14 0.97
C ASP A 426 -0.97 -14.53 1.72
N THR A 427 -0.71 -13.53 2.54
CA THR A 427 -1.75 -12.71 3.14
C THR A 427 -2.25 -11.73 2.08
N ASP A 428 -3.43 -12.01 1.58
CA ASP A 428 -4.12 -11.12 0.62
C ASP A 428 -4.62 -9.86 1.36
N VAL A 429 -4.58 -8.72 0.68
CA VAL A 429 -5.24 -7.46 1.09
C VAL A 429 -6.68 -7.70 1.57
N SER A 430 -7.40 -8.61 0.90
CA SER A 430 -8.75 -9.01 1.30
C SER A 430 -8.83 -9.54 2.74
N PHE A 431 -7.78 -10.18 3.25
CA PHE A 431 -7.78 -10.70 4.62
C PHE A 431 -7.78 -9.58 5.66
N GLY A 432 -7.10 -8.46 5.37
CA GLY A 432 -7.20 -7.25 6.20
C GLY A 432 -8.62 -6.68 6.24
N ALA A 433 -9.33 -6.73 5.12
CA ALA A 433 -10.73 -6.33 5.07
C ALA A 433 -11.63 -7.26 5.92
N LEU A 434 -11.38 -8.58 5.91
CA LEU A 434 -12.11 -9.52 6.77
C LEU A 434 -11.91 -9.20 8.26
N ARG A 435 -10.70 -8.82 8.65
CA ARG A 435 -10.38 -8.44 10.04
C ARG A 435 -11.06 -7.15 10.50
N LEU A 436 -11.56 -6.32 9.59
CA LEU A 436 -12.44 -5.19 9.96
C LEU A 436 -13.83 -5.68 10.41
N VAL A 437 -14.27 -6.84 9.93
CA VAL A 437 -15.54 -7.48 10.36
C VAL A 437 -15.33 -8.29 11.63
N ASP A 438 -14.26 -9.09 11.68
CA ASP A 438 -13.86 -9.87 12.85
C ASP A 438 -12.36 -9.65 13.18
N PRO A 439 -12.04 -8.74 14.11
CA PRO A 439 -10.65 -8.48 14.50
C PRO A 439 -9.91 -9.69 15.10
N ALA A 440 -10.63 -10.72 15.57
CA ALA A 440 -10.02 -11.93 16.12
C ALA A 440 -9.59 -12.93 15.05
N LEU A 441 -10.01 -12.72 13.80
CA LEU A 441 -9.65 -13.60 12.69
C LEU A 441 -8.14 -13.64 12.50
N ALA A 442 -7.52 -14.82 12.62
CA ALA A 442 -6.10 -15.04 12.40
C ALA A 442 -5.82 -15.39 10.92
N PRO A 443 -4.75 -14.87 10.32
CA PRO A 443 -4.38 -15.25 8.96
C PRO A 443 -4.14 -16.76 8.83
N PRO A 444 -4.47 -17.36 7.68
CA PRO A 444 -4.24 -18.78 7.46
C PRO A 444 -2.74 -19.09 7.42
N GLY A 445 -2.38 -20.30 7.82
CA GLY A 445 -0.99 -20.72 7.93
C GLY A 445 -0.35 -20.23 9.22
N GLY A 446 0.91 -20.02 9.22
CA GLY A 446 1.69 -19.50 10.35
C GLY A 446 2.87 -18.73 9.83
N LEU A 447 3.74 -18.30 10.73
CA LEU A 447 4.99 -17.66 10.40
C LEU A 447 6.14 -18.64 10.53
N SER A 448 7.11 -18.56 9.64
CA SER A 448 8.44 -19.17 9.81
C SER A 448 9.45 -18.11 10.15
N ARG A 449 10.21 -18.35 11.22
CA ARG A 449 11.39 -17.55 11.51
C ARG A 449 12.47 -17.82 10.46
N VAL A 450 12.99 -16.76 9.86
CA VAL A 450 14.06 -16.83 8.86
C VAL A 450 15.40 -16.97 9.58
N LEU A 451 16.17 -17.98 9.20
CA LEU A 451 17.56 -18.13 9.67
C LEU A 451 18.48 -17.28 8.78
N PRO A 452 19.54 -16.69 9.36
CA PRO A 452 20.53 -15.94 8.59
C PRO A 452 21.24 -16.84 7.55
N LEU A 453 21.94 -16.23 6.62
CA LEU A 453 22.89 -16.93 5.74
C LEU A 453 24.03 -17.52 6.56
N ASP A 454 24.66 -18.60 6.06
CA ASP A 454 25.79 -19.25 6.74
C ASP A 454 27.10 -18.46 6.58
N HIS A 455 27.02 -17.20 6.19
CA HIS A 455 28.13 -16.30 5.90
C HIS A 455 27.95 -14.97 6.60
N ASP A 456 29.03 -14.41 7.13
CA ASP A 456 29.06 -13.07 7.68
C ASP A 456 28.92 -12.04 6.55
N LEU A 457 27.86 -11.24 6.58
CA LEU A 457 27.62 -10.17 5.61
C LEU A 457 28.16 -8.81 6.05
N GLU A 458 28.67 -8.67 7.27
CA GLU A 458 29.15 -7.36 7.77
C GLU A 458 30.29 -6.78 6.92
N PRO A 459 31.34 -7.55 6.52
CA PRO A 459 32.36 -7.02 5.62
C PRO A 459 31.82 -6.58 4.26
N TYR A 460 30.83 -7.31 3.72
CA TYR A 460 30.18 -6.98 2.45
C TYR A 460 29.34 -5.71 2.57
N LYS A 461 28.56 -5.57 3.64
CA LYS A 461 27.80 -4.36 3.96
C LYS A 461 28.71 -3.14 4.11
N MET A 462 29.82 -3.27 4.85
CA MET A 462 30.81 -2.20 5.01
C MET A 462 31.41 -1.75 3.67
N ALA A 463 31.81 -2.71 2.82
CA ALA A 463 32.33 -2.41 1.50
C ALA A 463 31.31 -1.72 0.61
N TRP A 464 30.04 -2.19 0.62
CA TRP A 464 28.95 -1.57 -0.14
C TRP A 464 28.65 -0.15 0.37
N THR A 465 28.57 0.06 1.68
CA THR A 465 28.33 1.38 2.27
C THR A 465 29.44 2.37 1.93
N ALA A 466 30.72 1.93 1.98
CA ALA A 466 31.85 2.76 1.59
C ALA A 466 31.81 3.12 0.11
N ALA A 467 31.45 2.17 -0.77
CA ALA A 467 31.32 2.42 -2.20
C ALA A 467 30.15 3.38 -2.53
N VAL A 468 29.01 3.25 -1.82
CA VAL A 468 27.90 4.19 -1.94
C VAL A 468 28.29 5.59 -1.47
N ALA A 469 29.02 5.72 -0.36
CA ALA A 469 29.51 7.01 0.13
C ALA A 469 30.48 7.69 -0.86
N ALA A 470 31.39 6.90 -1.47
CA ALA A 470 32.30 7.42 -2.48
C ALA A 470 31.61 7.97 -3.75
N GLN A 471 30.39 7.51 -4.07
CA GLN A 471 29.59 8.11 -5.12
C GLN A 471 29.13 9.54 -4.76
N GLU A 472 29.01 9.88 -3.47
CA GLU A 472 28.61 11.23 -3.01
C GLU A 472 29.70 12.27 -3.26
N GLU A 473 30.96 11.86 -3.09
CA GLU A 473 32.11 12.75 -3.24
C GLU A 473 32.45 13.01 -4.73
N ALA A 474 31.98 12.15 -5.62
CA ALA A 474 32.26 12.21 -7.05
C ALA A 474 31.17 12.89 -7.90
N ALA A 475 29.98 13.17 -7.34
CA ALA A 475 28.83 13.79 -7.98
C ALA A 475 28.73 15.27 -7.65
#